data_4f158aac3598acf9804b79e069fa6336
#
_entry.id   4f158aac3598acf9804b79e069fa6336
#
_cell.length_a   1.000
_cell.length_b   1.000
_cell.length_c   1.000
_cell.angle_alpha   90.00
_cell.angle_beta   90.00
_cell.angle_gamma   90.00
#
_symmetry.space_group_name_H-M   'P 1'
#
loop_
_entity.id
_entity.type
_entity.pdbx_description
1 polymer ?
#
loop_
_entity_poly.entity_id
_entity_poly.type
_entity_poly.pdbx_seq_one_letter_code
_entity_poly.pdbx_strand_id
1 'polypeptide(L)'
;MTALVEARRLTKHFEIGRNQTVHAVDDVSLSIDAEEIVGLVGESGSGKSTFGKTLVGLHNRTSGEAFYRGELLPPKYRPADFQRHAKHMQMIFQDPYSSLNPRMTVGEIVGEGLRLHSNLSSTGVRERVADWLHRVGLQSDHMSRYPHEFSGGQRQRIGVARALILEPEFVVCDEPISALDVSVQAQVVNLLDELKRSMGLTLLFIAHDLSMVRYVSDRMAVMYLGSLVEIGPANDVFFEPKHPYTQLLVSSNPEPDPVTERARGPTEMHGEIPSSINIPPGCRFAGRCPKVMDVCRETTPTMLPLRDVGSDRAVACHLYS
;
A
#
# COMPACT_ATOMS: atom_id res chain seq x y z
N MET A 1 -20.43 10.11 1.55
CA MET A 1 -19.52 10.29 2.70
C MET A 1 -18.28 11.00 2.19
N THR A 2 -17.62 11.83 2.97
CA THR A 2 -16.36 12.47 2.55
C THR A 2 -15.22 11.50 2.84
N ALA A 3 -14.37 11.23 1.85
CA ALA A 3 -13.20 10.36 1.99
C ALA A 3 -12.30 10.84 3.15
N LEU A 4 -11.73 9.91 3.92
CA LEU A 4 -10.75 10.22 4.95
C LEU A 4 -9.43 10.69 4.33
N VAL A 5 -8.97 9.97 3.30
CA VAL A 5 -7.78 10.30 2.51
C VAL A 5 -8.15 10.34 1.04
N GLU A 6 -7.72 11.38 0.34
CA GLU A 6 -7.96 11.52 -1.09
C GLU A 6 -6.69 11.98 -1.81
N ALA A 7 -6.33 11.31 -2.89
CA ALA A 7 -5.34 11.74 -3.85
C ALA A 7 -6.06 12.18 -5.13
N ARG A 8 -5.73 13.36 -5.65
CA ARG A 8 -6.22 13.89 -6.92
C ARG A 8 -5.06 14.14 -7.85
N ARG A 9 -4.98 13.36 -8.92
CA ARG A 9 -3.94 13.45 -9.94
C ARG A 9 -2.53 13.48 -9.35
N LEU A 10 -2.32 12.69 -8.28
CA LEU A 10 -1.07 12.65 -7.54
C LEU A 10 0.06 12.14 -8.43
N THR A 11 1.13 12.93 -8.49
CA THR A 11 2.30 12.60 -9.30
C THR A 11 3.57 12.68 -8.45
N LYS A 12 4.41 11.65 -8.58
CA LYS A 12 5.75 11.64 -8.01
C LYS A 12 6.75 11.11 -9.01
N HIS A 13 7.61 12.00 -9.46
CA HIS A 13 8.73 11.71 -10.32
C HIS A 13 10.04 11.83 -9.55
N PHE A 14 11.05 11.05 -9.92
CA PHE A 14 12.41 11.16 -9.39
C PHE A 14 13.37 11.48 -10.54
N GLU A 15 14.13 12.53 -10.39
CA GLU A 15 15.22 12.87 -11.32
C GLU A 15 16.42 11.97 -11.03
N ILE A 16 16.96 11.32 -12.09
CA ILE A 16 18.12 10.44 -12.00
C ILE A 16 19.18 11.00 -12.96
N GLY A 17 20.30 11.49 -12.41
CA GLY A 17 21.38 12.02 -13.23
C GLY A 17 20.98 13.21 -14.12
N ARG A 18 21.68 13.35 -15.26
CA ARG A 18 21.37 14.41 -16.23
C ARG A 18 20.32 13.92 -17.22
N ASN A 19 19.12 14.49 -17.21
CA ASN A 19 18.02 14.28 -18.19
C ASN A 19 17.27 12.92 -18.13
N GLN A 20 17.27 12.21 -17.01
CA GLN A 20 16.42 11.03 -16.86
C GLN A 20 15.47 11.19 -15.69
N THR A 21 14.20 10.90 -15.92
CA THR A 21 13.14 11.00 -14.92
C THR A 21 12.44 9.66 -14.78
N VAL A 22 12.38 9.15 -13.54
CA VAL A 22 11.55 7.97 -13.20
C VAL A 22 10.16 8.45 -12.88
N HIS A 23 9.19 8.00 -13.62
CA HIS A 23 7.76 8.25 -13.41
C HIS A 23 7.19 7.20 -12.44
N ALA A 24 7.52 7.35 -11.15
CA ALA A 24 7.16 6.35 -10.16
C ALA A 24 5.66 6.34 -9.82
N VAL A 25 5.04 7.52 -9.80
CA VAL A 25 3.59 7.72 -9.68
C VAL A 25 3.21 8.82 -10.66
N ASP A 26 2.17 8.60 -11.44
CA ASP A 26 1.82 9.50 -12.52
C ASP A 26 0.29 9.57 -12.69
N ASP A 27 -0.27 10.74 -12.36
CA ASP A 27 -1.69 11.07 -12.46
C ASP A 27 -2.65 10.12 -11.71
N VAL A 28 -2.26 9.68 -10.49
CA VAL A 28 -3.05 8.75 -9.68
C VAL A 28 -4.11 9.49 -8.88
N SER A 29 -5.38 9.11 -9.08
CA SER A 29 -6.51 9.58 -8.27
C SER A 29 -7.13 8.40 -7.52
N LEU A 30 -7.20 8.50 -6.19
CA LEU A 30 -7.73 7.46 -5.31
C LEU A 30 -8.34 8.10 -4.06
N SER A 31 -9.56 7.68 -3.72
CA SER A 31 -10.22 8.02 -2.45
C SER A 31 -10.28 6.80 -1.55
N ILE A 32 -10.10 7.01 -0.25
CA ILE A 32 -10.19 5.98 0.80
C ILE A 32 -11.13 6.52 1.86
N ASP A 33 -12.22 5.82 2.10
CA ASP A 33 -13.22 6.20 3.10
C ASP A 33 -12.77 5.81 4.52
N ALA A 34 -13.40 6.39 5.54
CA ALA A 34 -13.11 6.04 6.92
C ALA A 34 -13.43 4.56 7.18
N GLU A 35 -12.57 3.87 7.94
CA GLU A 35 -12.69 2.45 8.29
C GLU A 35 -12.62 1.47 7.11
N GLU A 36 -12.27 1.96 5.91
CA GLU A 36 -12.09 1.17 4.70
C GLU A 36 -10.67 0.59 4.61
N ILE A 37 -10.53 -0.60 4.05
CA ILE A 37 -9.27 -1.15 3.57
C ILE A 37 -9.25 -1.11 2.04
N VAL A 38 -8.38 -0.26 1.48
CA VAL A 38 -8.09 -0.28 0.04
C VAL A 38 -6.79 -1.06 -0.18
N GLY A 39 -6.89 -2.15 -0.92
CA GLY A 39 -5.74 -2.92 -1.36
C GLY A 39 -5.12 -2.32 -2.62
N LEU A 40 -3.81 -2.10 -2.62
CA LEU A 40 -3.08 -1.61 -3.79
C LEU A 40 -2.13 -2.70 -4.29
N VAL A 41 -2.40 -3.22 -5.48
CA VAL A 41 -1.67 -4.35 -6.08
C VAL A 41 -1.00 -3.98 -7.39
N GLY A 42 -0.03 -4.79 -7.81
CA GLY A 42 0.70 -4.66 -9.08
C GLY A 42 2.10 -5.25 -8.99
N GLU A 43 2.77 -5.40 -10.12
CA GLU A 43 4.14 -5.91 -10.19
C GLU A 43 5.13 -5.06 -9.38
N SER A 44 6.30 -5.66 -9.04
CA SER A 44 7.38 -4.91 -8.41
C SER A 44 7.79 -3.72 -9.29
N GLY A 45 8.05 -2.57 -8.68
CA GLY A 45 8.38 -1.34 -9.41
C GLY A 45 7.17 -0.61 -10.03
N SER A 46 5.93 -1.05 -9.84
CA SER A 46 4.74 -0.36 -10.36
C SER A 46 4.42 0.99 -9.67
N GLY A 47 5.12 1.34 -8.58
CA GLY A 47 4.98 2.63 -7.89
C GLY A 47 4.18 2.62 -6.59
N LYS A 48 3.67 1.46 -6.15
CA LYS A 48 2.80 1.29 -4.95
C LYS A 48 3.38 1.91 -3.68
N SER A 49 4.59 1.49 -3.31
CA SER A 49 5.29 2.00 -2.12
C SER A 49 5.58 3.50 -2.22
N THR A 50 5.89 3.99 -3.43
CA THR A 50 6.09 5.42 -3.67
C THR A 50 4.79 6.19 -3.49
N PHE A 51 3.66 5.67 -3.96
CA PHE A 51 2.34 6.27 -3.76
C PHE A 51 2.01 6.37 -2.26
N GLY A 52 2.14 5.26 -1.51
CA GLY A 52 1.91 5.26 -0.06
C GLY A 52 2.80 6.24 0.70
N LYS A 53 4.11 6.24 0.40
CA LYS A 53 5.07 7.18 1.01
C LYS A 53 4.77 8.65 0.67
N THR A 54 4.23 8.91 -0.51
CA THR A 54 3.84 10.27 -0.92
C THR A 54 2.59 10.74 -0.18
N LEU A 55 1.62 9.85 0.07
CA LEU A 55 0.42 10.18 0.84
C LEU A 55 0.74 10.60 2.28
N VAL A 56 1.65 9.89 2.96
CA VAL A 56 2.03 10.22 4.34
C VAL A 56 3.16 11.27 4.43
N GLY A 57 3.54 11.89 3.31
CA GLY A 57 4.52 12.98 3.27
C GLY A 57 5.99 12.56 3.34
N LEU A 58 6.31 11.26 3.34
CA LEU A 58 7.70 10.77 3.30
C LEU A 58 8.40 11.05 1.96
N HIS A 59 7.63 11.20 0.88
CA HIS A 59 8.08 11.72 -0.39
C HIS A 59 7.31 12.99 -0.74
N ASN A 60 8.04 14.02 -1.18
CA ASN A 60 7.42 15.22 -1.72
C ASN A 60 6.74 14.88 -3.05
N ARG A 61 5.48 15.27 -3.24
CA ARG A 61 4.82 15.13 -4.53
C ARG A 61 5.42 16.09 -5.58
N THR A 62 5.42 15.69 -6.83
CA THR A 62 5.85 16.52 -7.97
C THR A 62 4.71 17.43 -8.38
N SER A 63 3.48 16.88 -8.47
CA SER A 63 2.24 17.63 -8.77
C SER A 63 1.02 16.90 -8.23
N GLY A 64 -0.16 17.45 -8.47
CA GLY A 64 -1.42 16.93 -7.93
C GLY A 64 -1.64 17.31 -6.48
N GLU A 65 -2.69 16.77 -5.88
CA GLU A 65 -3.14 17.12 -4.55
C GLU A 65 -3.36 15.86 -3.70
N ALA A 66 -3.17 15.99 -2.39
CA ALA A 66 -3.54 14.98 -1.41
C ALA A 66 -4.28 15.66 -0.26
N PHE A 67 -5.34 15.02 0.22
CA PHE A 67 -6.19 15.53 1.29
C PHE A 67 -6.29 14.52 2.41
N TYR A 68 -6.37 15.02 3.63
CA TYR A 68 -6.72 14.27 4.82
C TYR A 68 -7.89 14.97 5.51
N ARG A 69 -9.02 14.27 5.71
CA ARG A 69 -10.26 14.86 6.24
C ARG A 69 -10.73 16.12 5.49
N GLY A 70 -10.52 16.14 4.17
CA GLY A 70 -10.82 17.31 3.33
C GLY A 70 -9.84 18.47 3.45
N GLU A 71 -8.83 18.41 4.34
CA GLU A 71 -7.76 19.38 4.42
C GLU A 71 -6.64 19.06 3.45
N LEU A 72 -6.23 20.05 2.65
CA LEU A 72 -5.13 19.90 1.68
C LEU A 72 -3.80 19.71 2.43
N LEU A 73 -3.15 18.59 2.18
CA LEU A 73 -1.84 18.27 2.72
C LEU A 73 -0.74 19.07 2.00
N PRO A 74 0.36 19.46 2.69
CA PRO A 74 1.45 20.20 2.08
C PRO A 74 2.16 19.38 0.97
N PRO A 75 2.62 20.01 -0.14
CA PRO A 75 3.34 19.30 -1.19
C PRO A 75 4.72 18.81 -0.74
N LYS A 76 5.29 19.49 0.23
CA LYS A 76 6.56 19.20 0.89
C LYS A 76 6.38 19.39 2.39
N TYR A 77 6.55 18.32 3.14
CA TYR A 77 6.43 18.35 4.59
C TYR A 77 7.64 19.02 5.23
N ARG A 78 7.37 19.93 6.15
CA ARG A 78 8.33 20.53 7.07
C ARG A 78 8.23 19.82 8.43
N PRO A 79 9.18 20.00 9.35
CA PRO A 79 9.10 19.39 10.69
C PRO A 79 7.77 19.63 11.42
N ALA A 80 7.20 20.85 11.31
CA ALA A 80 5.90 21.17 11.90
C ALA A 80 4.73 20.39 11.28
N ASP A 81 4.79 20.12 9.97
CA ASP A 81 3.77 19.34 9.27
C ASP A 81 3.82 17.87 9.71
N PHE A 82 5.03 17.30 9.85
CA PHE A 82 5.20 15.96 10.44
C PHE A 82 4.68 15.91 11.87
N GLN A 83 5.00 16.91 12.70
CA GLN A 83 4.49 16.97 14.07
C GLN A 83 2.97 17.01 14.13
N ARG A 84 2.31 17.68 13.17
CA ARG A 84 0.85 17.77 13.08
C ARG A 84 0.22 16.48 12.58
N HIS A 85 0.74 15.87 11.52
CA HIS A 85 0.07 14.80 10.79
C HIS A 85 0.52 13.39 11.19
N ALA A 86 1.76 13.21 11.70
CA ALA A 86 2.28 11.88 12.01
C ALA A 86 1.51 11.15 13.11
N LYS A 87 0.82 11.85 14.01
CA LYS A 87 -0.05 11.20 15.00
C LYS A 87 -1.34 10.61 14.40
N HIS A 88 -1.74 11.06 13.20
CA HIS A 88 -2.99 10.66 12.55
C HIS A 88 -2.75 9.73 11.36
N MET A 89 -1.59 9.86 10.70
CA MET A 89 -1.23 9.09 9.52
C MET A 89 0.12 8.41 9.76
N GLN A 90 0.14 7.09 9.74
CA GLN A 90 1.33 6.28 10.02
C GLN A 90 1.65 5.32 8.88
N MET A 91 2.83 4.69 8.94
CA MET A 91 3.26 3.72 7.96
C MET A 91 3.91 2.51 8.63
N ILE A 92 3.49 1.32 8.22
CA ILE A 92 4.16 0.05 8.48
C ILE A 92 5.02 -0.26 7.26
N PHE A 93 6.34 -0.40 7.46
CA PHE A 93 7.31 -0.54 6.38
C PHE A 93 7.50 -2.00 5.96
N GLN A 94 7.92 -2.20 4.72
CA GLN A 94 8.16 -3.48 4.08
C GLN A 94 9.23 -4.30 4.78
N ASP A 95 10.36 -3.67 5.12
CA ASP A 95 11.49 -4.36 5.74
C ASP A 95 11.55 -4.05 7.25
N PRO A 96 11.22 -5.05 8.10
CA PRO A 96 11.29 -4.87 9.54
C PRO A 96 12.73 -4.73 10.06
N TYR A 97 13.74 -5.14 9.28
CA TYR A 97 15.14 -5.02 9.68
C TYR A 97 15.65 -3.59 9.55
N SER A 98 15.45 -2.98 8.38
CA SER A 98 15.92 -1.62 8.12
C SER A 98 15.04 -0.54 8.77
N SER A 99 13.79 -0.87 9.10
CA SER A 99 12.85 0.08 9.69
C SER A 99 13.04 0.32 11.18
N LEU A 100 13.71 -0.57 11.90
CA LEU A 100 13.98 -0.46 13.34
C LEU A 100 15.45 -0.09 13.57
N ASN A 101 15.67 0.97 14.38
CA ASN A 101 17.04 1.35 14.73
C ASN A 101 17.69 0.27 15.61
N PRO A 102 18.74 -0.43 15.14
CA PRO A 102 19.36 -1.55 15.88
C PRO A 102 20.07 -1.16 17.16
N ARG A 103 20.28 0.16 17.40
CA ARG A 103 20.95 0.72 18.59
C ARG A 103 19.96 1.10 19.68
N MET A 104 18.68 1.03 19.43
CA MET A 104 17.61 1.35 20.37
C MET A 104 16.95 0.07 20.87
N THR A 105 16.53 0.07 22.12
CA THR A 105 15.68 -1.00 22.66
C THR A 105 14.27 -0.96 22.06
N VAL A 106 13.55 -2.06 22.12
CA VAL A 106 12.16 -2.13 21.65
C VAL A 106 11.27 -1.10 22.36
N GLY A 107 11.47 -0.90 23.68
CA GLY A 107 10.75 0.12 24.44
C GLY A 107 11.05 1.56 23.99
N GLU A 108 12.27 1.83 23.57
CA GLU A 108 12.65 3.13 23.00
C GLU A 108 12.02 3.33 21.61
N ILE A 109 12.06 2.32 20.75
CA ILE A 109 11.52 2.36 19.38
C ILE A 109 10.00 2.56 19.41
N VAL A 110 9.28 1.73 20.14
CA VAL A 110 7.80 1.79 20.20
C VAL A 110 7.35 3.07 20.93
N GLY A 111 8.03 3.46 22.01
CA GLY A 111 7.66 4.63 22.80
C GLY A 111 8.10 5.98 22.20
N GLU A 112 8.87 6.01 21.11
CA GLU A 112 9.39 7.25 20.51
C GLU A 112 8.26 8.20 20.10
N GLY A 113 7.23 7.68 19.42
CA GLY A 113 6.07 8.47 19.01
C GLY A 113 5.36 9.14 20.19
N LEU A 114 5.16 8.40 21.29
CA LEU A 114 4.53 8.97 22.49
C LEU A 114 5.37 10.09 23.12
N ARG A 115 6.69 9.94 23.16
CA ARG A 115 7.59 10.98 23.69
C ARG A 115 7.55 12.27 22.86
N LEU A 116 7.30 12.16 21.55
CA LEU A 116 7.25 13.30 20.64
C LEU A 116 5.87 13.96 20.57
N HIS A 117 4.79 13.18 20.75
CA HIS A 117 3.42 13.63 20.46
C HIS A 117 2.48 13.61 21.65
N SER A 118 2.93 13.20 22.84
CA SER A 118 2.12 13.21 24.07
C SER A 118 2.84 13.89 25.23
N ASN A 119 2.08 14.23 26.28
CA ASN A 119 2.60 14.79 27.54
C ASN A 119 2.72 13.70 28.62
N LEU A 120 2.82 12.43 28.25
CA LEU A 120 2.92 11.34 29.20
C LEU A 120 4.25 11.38 29.97
N SER A 121 4.21 11.03 31.25
CA SER A 121 5.42 10.79 32.04
C SER A 121 6.19 9.58 31.50
N SER A 122 7.47 9.45 31.85
CA SER A 122 8.28 8.27 31.46
C SER A 122 7.64 6.96 31.91
N THR A 123 6.98 6.92 33.06
CA THR A 123 6.22 5.78 33.56
C THR A 123 5.01 5.51 32.68
N GLY A 124 4.21 6.53 32.34
CA GLY A 124 3.05 6.40 31.46
C GLY A 124 3.41 5.92 30.05
N VAL A 125 4.53 6.41 29.50
CA VAL A 125 5.06 5.90 28.22
C VAL A 125 5.40 4.41 28.32
N ARG A 126 6.08 4.01 29.42
CA ARG A 126 6.46 2.60 29.64
C ARG A 126 5.24 1.68 29.77
N GLU A 127 4.23 2.09 30.51
CA GLU A 127 2.97 1.34 30.67
C GLU A 127 2.25 1.19 29.33
N ARG A 128 2.17 2.26 28.55
CA ARG A 128 1.54 2.23 27.24
C ARG A 128 2.29 1.33 26.24
N VAL A 129 3.63 1.36 26.28
CA VAL A 129 4.46 0.46 25.48
C VAL A 129 4.23 -1.00 25.87
N ALA A 130 4.15 -1.31 27.18
CA ALA A 130 3.87 -2.67 27.65
C ALA A 130 2.52 -3.18 27.16
N ASP A 131 1.48 -2.35 27.22
CA ASP A 131 0.14 -2.67 26.72
C ASP A 131 0.17 -2.94 25.20
N TRP A 132 0.85 -2.10 24.42
CA TRP A 132 0.96 -2.31 22.97
C TRP A 132 1.76 -3.54 22.58
N LEU A 133 2.83 -3.86 23.31
CA LEU A 133 3.57 -5.11 23.09
C LEU A 133 2.66 -6.32 23.33
N HIS A 134 1.85 -6.28 24.38
CA HIS A 134 0.88 -7.35 24.65
C HIS A 134 -0.17 -7.46 23.52
N ARG A 135 -0.73 -6.35 23.05
CA ARG A 135 -1.71 -6.33 21.93
C ARG A 135 -1.16 -6.97 20.65
N VAL A 136 0.13 -6.79 20.37
CA VAL A 136 0.76 -7.43 19.21
C VAL A 136 1.31 -8.83 19.49
N GLY A 137 0.98 -9.43 20.65
CA GLY A 137 1.37 -10.80 21.05
C GLY A 137 2.84 -10.91 21.47
N LEU A 138 3.42 -9.85 22.00
CA LEU A 138 4.76 -9.84 22.61
C LEU A 138 4.64 -9.68 24.14
N GLN A 139 5.74 -9.98 24.85
CA GLN A 139 5.79 -9.87 26.30
C GLN A 139 6.35 -8.51 26.72
N SER A 140 5.94 -8.02 27.89
CA SER A 140 6.38 -6.70 28.40
C SER A 140 7.88 -6.64 28.72
N ASP A 141 8.52 -7.76 29.08
CA ASP A 141 9.96 -7.85 29.30
C ASP A 141 10.77 -7.69 28.02
N HIS A 142 10.16 -7.85 26.85
CA HIS A 142 10.76 -7.59 25.55
C HIS A 142 11.15 -6.11 25.35
N MET A 143 10.62 -5.18 26.16
CA MET A 143 10.97 -3.75 26.07
C MET A 143 12.48 -3.47 26.22
N SER A 144 13.18 -4.26 27.02
CA SER A 144 14.61 -4.07 27.29
C SER A 144 15.52 -4.67 26.23
N ARG A 145 14.99 -5.47 25.31
CA ARG A 145 15.75 -6.17 24.27
C ARG A 145 15.94 -5.29 23.04
N TYR A 146 16.91 -5.66 22.21
CA TYR A 146 17.23 -5.01 20.94
C TYR A 146 16.60 -5.74 19.76
N PRO A 147 16.33 -5.06 18.63
CA PRO A 147 15.67 -5.68 17.46
C PRO A 147 16.36 -6.95 16.96
N HIS A 148 17.69 -7.05 17.03
CA HIS A 148 18.43 -8.21 16.55
C HIS A 148 18.20 -9.50 17.36
N GLU A 149 17.60 -9.41 18.55
CA GLU A 149 17.26 -10.55 19.41
C GLU A 149 15.89 -11.18 19.05
N PHE A 150 15.20 -10.66 18.01
CA PHE A 150 13.86 -11.08 17.62
C PHE A 150 13.83 -11.74 16.24
N SER A 151 12.88 -12.66 16.03
CA SER A 151 12.58 -13.21 14.71
C SER A 151 12.00 -12.15 13.77
N GLY A 152 11.97 -12.42 12.45
CA GLY A 152 11.39 -11.51 11.45
C GLY A 152 9.95 -11.14 11.77
N GLY A 153 9.10 -12.13 12.11
CA GLY A 153 7.70 -11.89 12.47
C GLY A 153 7.54 -11.10 13.76
N GLN A 154 8.39 -11.32 14.77
CA GLN A 154 8.39 -10.51 15.99
C GLN A 154 8.80 -9.06 15.72
N ARG A 155 9.81 -8.83 14.85
CA ARG A 155 10.20 -7.48 14.44
C ARG A 155 9.08 -6.77 13.69
N GLN A 156 8.34 -7.50 12.82
CA GLN A 156 7.18 -6.94 12.16
C GLN A 156 6.11 -6.51 13.16
N ARG A 157 5.83 -7.32 14.18
CA ARG A 157 4.91 -6.97 15.28
C ARG A 157 5.38 -5.75 16.08
N ILE A 158 6.68 -5.58 16.29
CA ILE A 158 7.27 -4.36 16.88
C ILE A 158 7.02 -3.15 15.97
N GLY A 159 7.19 -3.31 14.64
CA GLY A 159 6.89 -2.28 13.64
C GLY A 159 5.41 -1.87 13.64
N VAL A 160 4.50 -2.85 13.77
CA VAL A 160 3.05 -2.63 13.94
C VAL A 160 2.77 -1.85 15.22
N ALA A 161 3.32 -2.28 16.37
CA ALA A 161 3.15 -1.58 17.65
C ALA A 161 3.66 -0.13 17.58
N ARG A 162 4.83 0.10 16.97
CA ARG A 162 5.40 1.45 16.76
C ARG A 162 4.46 2.34 15.95
N ALA A 163 3.90 1.83 14.87
CA ALA A 163 3.01 2.61 14.01
C ALA A 163 1.67 2.92 14.69
N LEU A 164 1.13 1.98 15.48
CA LEU A 164 -0.22 2.07 16.01
C LEU A 164 -0.28 2.65 17.44
N ILE A 165 0.83 2.81 18.16
CA ILE A 165 0.84 3.31 19.54
C ILE A 165 0.27 4.74 19.68
N LEU A 166 0.31 5.53 18.61
CA LEU A 166 -0.30 6.87 18.53
C LEU A 166 -1.79 6.83 18.21
N GLU A 167 -2.36 5.64 18.00
CA GLU A 167 -3.76 5.44 17.62
C GLU A 167 -4.13 6.26 16.37
N PRO A 168 -3.39 6.09 15.25
CA PRO A 168 -3.66 6.82 14.03
C PRO A 168 -5.01 6.41 13.43
N GLU A 169 -5.57 7.27 12.58
CA GLU A 169 -6.79 6.97 11.84
C GLU A 169 -6.51 6.33 10.48
N PHE A 170 -5.35 6.66 9.89
CA PHE A 170 -4.92 6.14 8.59
C PHE A 170 -3.54 5.50 8.67
N VAL A 171 -3.40 4.31 8.12
CA VAL A 171 -2.12 3.58 8.07
C VAL A 171 -1.85 3.06 6.66
N VAL A 172 -0.67 3.36 6.14
CA VAL A 172 -0.14 2.70 4.95
C VAL A 172 0.63 1.45 5.38
N CYS A 173 0.16 0.28 4.97
CA CYS A 173 0.85 -1.00 5.17
C CYS A 173 1.62 -1.33 3.89
N ASP A 174 2.92 -1.01 3.84
CA ASP A 174 3.78 -1.23 2.68
C ASP A 174 4.38 -2.63 2.73
N GLU A 175 3.79 -3.58 2.00
CA GLU A 175 4.18 -5.00 1.95
C GLU A 175 4.50 -5.61 3.34
N PRO A 176 3.59 -5.52 4.32
CA PRO A 176 3.90 -5.80 5.73
C PRO A 176 4.24 -7.27 6.02
N ILE A 177 4.17 -8.14 5.02
CA ILE A 177 4.31 -9.60 5.15
C ILE A 177 5.30 -10.21 4.15
N SER A 178 5.83 -9.45 3.19
CA SER A 178 6.61 -9.98 2.06
C SER A 178 7.91 -10.72 2.47
N ALA A 179 8.50 -10.36 3.61
CA ALA A 179 9.74 -10.94 4.12
C ALA A 179 9.53 -12.06 5.16
N LEU A 180 8.29 -12.57 5.31
CA LEU A 180 7.91 -13.52 6.35
C LEU A 180 7.48 -14.87 5.78
N ASP A 181 7.67 -15.94 6.56
CA ASP A 181 7.16 -17.27 6.24
C ASP A 181 5.63 -17.28 6.21
N VAL A 182 5.02 -18.15 5.37
CA VAL A 182 3.57 -18.21 5.11
C VAL A 182 2.73 -18.29 6.40
N SER A 183 3.16 -19.10 7.39
CA SER A 183 2.47 -19.23 8.67
C SER A 183 2.50 -17.94 9.51
N VAL A 184 3.60 -17.18 9.42
CA VAL A 184 3.76 -15.90 10.11
C VAL A 184 3.01 -14.79 9.39
N GLN A 185 2.94 -14.84 8.04
CA GLN A 185 2.12 -13.92 7.25
C GLN A 185 0.66 -13.92 7.72
N ALA A 186 0.05 -15.11 7.81
CA ALA A 186 -1.33 -15.25 8.27
C ALA A 186 -1.54 -14.65 9.67
N GLN A 187 -0.59 -14.84 10.59
CA GLN A 187 -0.68 -14.28 11.94
C GLN A 187 -0.62 -12.74 11.94
N VAL A 188 0.24 -12.13 11.10
CA VAL A 188 0.35 -10.66 11.01
C VAL A 188 -0.89 -10.07 10.36
N VAL A 189 -1.45 -10.73 9.34
CA VAL A 189 -2.69 -10.29 8.68
C VAL A 189 -3.87 -10.35 9.64
N ASN A 190 -4.05 -11.45 10.37
CA ASN A 190 -5.11 -11.57 11.37
C ASN A 190 -4.97 -10.51 12.48
N LEU A 191 -3.74 -10.24 12.93
CA LEU A 191 -3.47 -9.18 13.89
C LEU A 191 -3.89 -7.80 13.35
N LEU A 192 -3.56 -7.48 12.09
CA LEU A 192 -3.94 -6.21 11.48
C LEU A 192 -5.46 -6.09 11.31
N ASP A 193 -6.16 -7.16 10.94
CA ASP A 193 -7.62 -7.20 10.84
C ASP A 193 -8.30 -7.01 12.21
N GLU A 194 -7.80 -7.66 13.27
CA GLU A 194 -8.27 -7.47 14.63
C GLU A 194 -8.08 -6.02 15.11
N LEU A 195 -6.88 -5.45 14.90
CA LEU A 195 -6.57 -4.07 15.26
C LEU A 195 -7.42 -3.09 14.45
N LYS A 196 -7.63 -3.35 13.15
CA LYS A 196 -8.52 -2.53 12.30
C LYS A 196 -9.92 -2.46 12.88
N ARG A 197 -10.51 -3.60 13.22
CA ARG A 197 -11.87 -3.67 13.78
C ARG A 197 -11.98 -3.03 15.16
N SER A 198 -10.99 -3.26 16.02
CA SER A 198 -11.04 -2.74 17.41
C SER A 198 -10.76 -1.25 17.51
N MET A 199 -10.05 -0.67 16.55
CA MET A 199 -9.63 0.74 16.55
C MET A 199 -10.33 1.60 15.49
N GLY A 200 -11.12 1.03 14.57
CA GLY A 200 -11.73 1.75 13.45
C GLY A 200 -10.68 2.28 12.46
N LEU A 201 -9.62 1.51 12.19
CA LEU A 201 -8.52 1.97 11.31
C LEU A 201 -8.94 1.99 9.86
N THR A 202 -8.44 2.98 9.13
CA THR A 202 -8.46 3.05 7.67
C THR A 202 -7.10 2.64 7.13
N LEU A 203 -7.07 1.70 6.18
CA LEU A 203 -5.80 1.13 5.70
C LEU A 203 -5.64 1.29 4.18
N LEU A 204 -4.44 1.67 3.75
CA LEU A 204 -3.94 1.41 2.41
C LEU A 204 -3.02 0.20 2.48
N PHE A 205 -3.50 -0.96 2.05
CA PHE A 205 -2.78 -2.23 2.13
C PHE A 205 -2.07 -2.53 0.81
N ILE A 206 -0.76 -2.36 0.78
CA ILE A 206 0.08 -2.60 -0.39
C ILE A 206 0.64 -4.03 -0.32
N ALA A 207 0.39 -4.83 -1.34
CA ALA A 207 1.01 -6.15 -1.50
C ALA A 207 1.12 -6.53 -2.97
N HIS A 208 1.90 -7.58 -3.25
CA HIS A 208 2.00 -8.18 -4.58
C HIS A 208 1.12 -9.43 -4.72
N ASP A 209 0.65 -10.03 -3.62
CA ASP A 209 -0.24 -11.18 -3.61
C ASP A 209 -1.71 -10.73 -3.67
N LEU A 210 -2.35 -10.99 -4.82
CA LEU A 210 -3.74 -10.60 -5.05
C LEU A 210 -4.72 -11.37 -4.16
N SER A 211 -4.46 -12.65 -3.86
CA SER A 211 -5.32 -13.46 -3.01
C SER A 211 -5.38 -12.92 -1.58
N MET A 212 -4.22 -12.54 -1.06
CA MET A 212 -4.10 -11.92 0.25
C MET A 212 -4.85 -10.57 0.29
N VAL A 213 -4.61 -9.72 -0.72
CA VAL A 213 -5.28 -8.42 -0.80
C VAL A 213 -6.79 -8.56 -0.92
N ARG A 214 -7.29 -9.50 -1.74
CA ARG A 214 -8.71 -9.81 -1.83
C ARG A 214 -9.31 -10.20 -0.48
N TYR A 215 -8.57 -10.99 0.31
CA TYR A 215 -9.04 -11.46 1.60
C TYR A 215 -9.20 -10.33 2.63
N VAL A 216 -8.29 -9.35 2.64
CA VAL A 216 -8.24 -8.30 3.66
C VAL A 216 -8.93 -7.00 3.26
N SER A 217 -9.14 -6.76 1.96
CA SER A 217 -9.54 -5.43 1.45
C SER A 217 -11.00 -5.37 1.06
N ASP A 218 -11.61 -4.22 1.32
CA ASP A 218 -12.97 -3.89 0.85
C ASP A 218 -12.94 -3.57 -0.64
N ARG A 219 -11.97 -2.76 -1.08
CA ARG A 219 -11.72 -2.42 -2.49
C ARG A 219 -10.29 -2.74 -2.88
N MET A 220 -10.09 -3.04 -4.16
CA MET A 220 -8.79 -3.30 -4.77
C MET A 220 -8.51 -2.30 -5.88
N ALA A 221 -7.34 -1.68 -5.85
CA ALA A 221 -6.80 -0.81 -6.88
C ALA A 221 -5.57 -1.47 -7.50
N VAL A 222 -5.54 -1.55 -8.82
CA VAL A 222 -4.44 -2.19 -9.58
C VAL A 222 -3.58 -1.12 -10.21
N MET A 223 -2.27 -1.18 -9.94
CA MET A 223 -1.30 -0.18 -10.40
C MET A 223 -0.29 -0.79 -11.36
N TYR A 224 -0.07 -0.15 -12.51
CA TYR A 224 0.91 -0.53 -13.52
C TYR A 224 1.74 0.67 -13.97
N LEU A 225 3.06 0.57 -13.92
CA LEU A 225 4.01 1.63 -14.33
C LEU A 225 3.60 3.04 -13.86
N GLY A 226 3.29 3.18 -12.57
CA GLY A 226 2.97 4.47 -11.98
C GLY A 226 1.53 4.94 -12.14
N SER A 227 0.64 4.22 -12.84
CA SER A 227 -0.77 4.61 -13.02
C SER A 227 -1.73 3.55 -12.55
N LEU A 228 -2.93 3.97 -12.11
CA LEU A 228 -4.03 3.04 -11.85
C LEU A 228 -4.64 2.56 -13.17
N VAL A 229 -4.90 1.26 -13.25
CA VAL A 229 -5.49 0.63 -14.44
C VAL A 229 -6.88 0.06 -14.17
N GLU A 230 -7.17 -0.35 -12.94
CA GLU A 230 -8.48 -0.85 -12.53
C GLU A 230 -8.68 -0.61 -11.03
N ILE A 231 -9.93 -0.33 -10.63
CA ILE A 231 -10.34 -0.20 -9.22
C ILE A 231 -11.78 -0.67 -9.06
N GLY A 232 -12.10 -1.27 -7.92
CA GLY A 232 -13.45 -1.70 -7.59
C GLY A 232 -13.51 -2.54 -6.32
N PRO A 233 -14.68 -3.13 -5.96
CA PRO A 233 -14.79 -4.09 -4.88
C PRO A 233 -13.78 -5.22 -5.07
N ALA A 234 -13.08 -5.62 -4.00
CA ALA A 234 -11.94 -6.53 -4.10
C ALA A 234 -12.29 -7.88 -4.76
N ASN A 235 -13.45 -8.44 -4.44
CA ASN A 235 -13.93 -9.67 -5.06
C ASN A 235 -14.21 -9.52 -6.55
N ASP A 236 -14.82 -8.40 -6.96
CA ASP A 236 -15.17 -8.17 -8.37
C ASP A 236 -13.92 -7.99 -9.23
N VAL A 237 -12.93 -7.23 -8.74
CA VAL A 237 -11.66 -7.06 -9.44
C VAL A 237 -10.90 -8.38 -9.55
N PHE A 238 -10.98 -9.24 -8.53
CA PHE A 238 -10.30 -10.54 -8.52
C PHE A 238 -10.99 -11.59 -9.41
N PHE A 239 -12.31 -11.77 -9.27
CA PHE A 239 -13.02 -12.85 -9.99
C PHE A 239 -13.42 -12.46 -11.43
N GLU A 240 -13.64 -11.16 -11.66
CA GLU A 240 -14.03 -10.64 -12.97
C GLU A 240 -13.15 -9.49 -13.44
N PRO A 241 -11.81 -9.65 -13.52
CA PRO A 241 -10.90 -8.60 -13.92
C PRO A 241 -11.24 -8.07 -15.32
N LYS A 242 -11.30 -6.75 -15.47
CA LYS A 242 -11.65 -6.11 -16.75
C LYS A 242 -10.38 -5.70 -17.53
N HIS A 243 -9.42 -5.06 -16.87
CA HIS A 243 -8.19 -4.68 -17.55
C HIS A 243 -7.33 -5.90 -17.90
N PRO A 244 -6.81 -6.03 -19.14
CA PRO A 244 -5.97 -7.17 -19.54
C PRO A 244 -4.76 -7.42 -18.63
N TYR A 245 -4.19 -6.39 -18.04
CA TYR A 245 -3.12 -6.54 -17.03
C TYR A 245 -3.64 -7.18 -15.73
N THR A 246 -4.82 -6.78 -15.26
CA THR A 246 -5.44 -7.41 -14.07
C THR A 246 -5.74 -8.89 -14.34
N GLN A 247 -6.23 -9.21 -15.56
CA GLN A 247 -6.45 -10.59 -16.00
C GLN A 247 -5.15 -11.40 -15.95
N LEU A 248 -4.06 -10.81 -16.43
CA LEU A 248 -2.73 -11.42 -16.37
C LEU A 248 -2.27 -11.66 -14.93
N LEU A 249 -2.39 -10.65 -14.05
CA LEU A 249 -2.00 -10.80 -12.64
C LEU A 249 -2.79 -11.90 -11.93
N VAL A 250 -4.12 -11.95 -12.13
CA VAL A 250 -4.98 -12.98 -11.54
C VAL A 250 -4.63 -14.36 -12.08
N SER A 251 -4.41 -14.50 -13.40
CA SER A 251 -4.04 -15.78 -14.01
C SER A 251 -2.66 -16.29 -13.60
N SER A 252 -1.76 -15.38 -13.22
CA SER A 252 -0.41 -15.72 -12.74
C SER A 252 -0.36 -16.04 -11.24
N ASN A 253 -1.49 -15.86 -10.53
CA ASN A 253 -1.58 -16.18 -9.11
C ASN A 253 -1.75 -17.71 -8.94
N PRO A 254 -0.86 -18.39 -8.19
CA PRO A 254 -0.95 -19.84 -8.03
C PRO A 254 -2.26 -20.27 -7.40
N GLU A 255 -2.92 -21.28 -7.97
CA GLU A 255 -4.11 -21.89 -7.39
C GLU A 255 -3.68 -22.97 -6.38
N PRO A 256 -4.19 -22.97 -5.14
CA PRO A 256 -3.83 -23.97 -4.15
C PRO A 256 -4.20 -25.41 -4.57
N ASP A 257 -5.19 -25.58 -5.46
CA ASP A 257 -5.58 -26.88 -5.98
C ASP A 257 -4.67 -27.29 -7.17
N PRO A 258 -3.83 -28.34 -7.00
CA PRO A 258 -2.93 -28.80 -8.07
C PRO A 258 -3.63 -29.31 -9.34
N VAL A 259 -4.89 -29.73 -9.23
CA VAL A 259 -5.67 -30.20 -10.39
C VAL A 259 -6.11 -29.02 -11.23
N THR A 260 -6.66 -28.01 -10.59
CA THR A 260 -7.09 -26.75 -11.23
C THR A 260 -5.91 -26.02 -11.82
N GLU A 261 -4.78 -25.94 -11.09
CA GLU A 261 -3.56 -25.28 -11.57
C GLU A 261 -3.00 -25.94 -12.83
N ARG A 262 -2.94 -27.28 -12.89
CA ARG A 262 -2.50 -28.01 -14.08
C ARG A 262 -3.44 -27.83 -15.28
N ALA A 263 -4.74 -27.64 -15.03
CA ALA A 263 -5.74 -27.46 -16.09
C ALA A 263 -5.67 -26.05 -16.72
N ARG A 264 -5.15 -25.03 -16.01
CA ARG A 264 -5.02 -23.65 -16.52
C ARG A 264 -4.04 -23.51 -17.68
N GLY A 265 -3.05 -24.38 -17.78
CA GLY A 265 -1.95 -24.25 -18.77
C GLY A 265 -1.03 -23.04 -18.48
N PRO A 266 0.05 -22.89 -19.24
CA PRO A 266 0.96 -21.77 -19.06
C PRO A 266 0.29 -20.46 -19.49
N THR A 267 0.30 -19.46 -18.61
CA THR A 267 -0.08 -18.09 -18.98
C THR A 267 1.03 -17.49 -19.83
N GLU A 268 0.77 -17.28 -21.12
CA GLU A 268 1.75 -16.65 -22.00
C GLU A 268 1.91 -15.17 -21.66
N MET A 269 3.02 -14.85 -21.02
CA MET A 269 3.45 -13.47 -20.82
C MET A 269 4.24 -13.00 -22.05
N HIS A 270 3.67 -12.09 -22.83
CA HIS A 270 4.36 -11.46 -23.94
C HIS A 270 5.11 -10.20 -23.48
N GLY A 271 6.37 -10.06 -23.90
CA GLY A 271 7.19 -8.87 -23.74
C GLY A 271 7.77 -8.63 -22.34
N GLU A 272 8.71 -7.72 -22.26
CA GLU A 272 9.36 -7.26 -21.02
C GLU A 272 8.58 -6.10 -20.39
N ILE A 273 8.75 -5.90 -19.07
CA ILE A 273 8.20 -4.75 -18.38
C ILE A 273 8.91 -3.48 -18.91
N PRO A 274 8.17 -2.51 -19.47
CA PRO A 274 8.79 -1.28 -19.96
C PRO A 274 9.47 -0.51 -18.82
N SER A 275 10.49 0.25 -19.19
CA SER A 275 11.19 1.12 -18.23
C SER A 275 10.28 2.27 -17.76
N SER A 276 10.25 2.50 -16.44
CA SER A 276 9.58 3.66 -15.85
C SER A 276 10.26 5.02 -16.17
N ILE A 277 11.42 4.99 -16.85
CA ILE A 277 12.11 6.20 -17.35
C ILE A 277 11.56 6.60 -18.72
N ASN A 278 11.37 5.62 -19.61
CA ASN A 278 10.90 5.82 -20.97
C ASN A 278 9.46 5.28 -21.08
N ILE A 279 8.51 6.02 -20.55
CA ILE A 279 7.09 5.62 -20.64
C ILE A 279 6.65 5.68 -22.10
N PRO A 280 6.09 4.60 -22.66
CA PRO A 280 5.57 4.61 -24.01
C PRO A 280 4.37 5.57 -24.13
N PRO A 281 4.16 6.20 -25.28
CA PRO A 281 2.94 6.92 -25.55
C PRO A 281 1.72 5.99 -25.49
N GLY A 282 0.56 6.52 -25.16
CA GLY A 282 -0.67 5.75 -25.09
C GLY A 282 -0.79 4.86 -23.84
N CYS A 283 -1.41 3.72 -23.99
CA CYS A 283 -1.60 2.77 -22.90
C CYS A 283 -0.26 2.14 -22.49
N ARG A 284 0.11 2.26 -21.23
CA ARG A 284 1.37 1.74 -20.69
C ARG A 284 1.53 0.23 -20.83
N PHE A 285 0.40 -0.48 -20.87
CA PHE A 285 0.36 -1.93 -21.04
C PHE A 285 0.32 -2.38 -22.51
N ALA A 286 0.24 -1.45 -23.49
CA ALA A 286 0.08 -1.79 -24.91
C ALA A 286 1.11 -2.78 -25.44
N GLY A 287 2.37 -2.68 -25.01
CA GLY A 287 3.46 -3.57 -25.44
C GLY A 287 3.33 -5.04 -24.98
N ARG A 288 2.50 -5.29 -23.94
CA ARG A 288 2.27 -6.62 -23.35
C ARG A 288 0.81 -7.08 -23.47
N CYS A 289 -0.06 -6.24 -24.02
CA CYS A 289 -1.50 -6.49 -24.08
C CYS A 289 -1.86 -7.43 -25.22
N PRO A 290 -2.47 -8.62 -24.96
CA PRO A 290 -2.92 -9.53 -26.02
C PRO A 290 -4.09 -8.97 -26.82
N LYS A 291 -4.76 -7.90 -26.31
CA LYS A 291 -5.92 -7.23 -26.93
C LYS A 291 -5.58 -5.82 -27.40
N VAL A 292 -4.30 -5.55 -27.72
CA VAL A 292 -3.85 -4.22 -28.13
C VAL A 292 -4.54 -3.77 -29.43
N MET A 293 -4.97 -2.52 -29.45
CA MET A 293 -5.54 -1.82 -30.63
C MET A 293 -4.62 -0.66 -31.01
N ASP A 294 -4.76 -0.10 -32.21
CA ASP A 294 -3.94 1.03 -32.68
C ASP A 294 -4.07 2.23 -31.74
N VAL A 295 -5.28 2.58 -31.32
CA VAL A 295 -5.54 3.65 -30.34
C VAL A 295 -4.76 3.47 -29.03
N CYS A 296 -4.48 2.23 -28.61
CA CYS A 296 -3.71 1.97 -27.39
C CYS A 296 -2.25 2.40 -27.50
N ARG A 297 -1.72 2.54 -28.72
CA ARG A 297 -0.33 2.98 -28.95
C ARG A 297 -0.19 4.50 -28.98
N GLU A 298 -1.30 5.21 -29.21
CA GLU A 298 -1.30 6.65 -29.45
C GLU A 298 -1.89 7.43 -28.27
N THR A 299 -2.96 6.89 -27.66
CA THR A 299 -3.75 7.61 -26.64
C THR A 299 -3.74 6.87 -25.30
N THR A 300 -3.46 7.59 -24.22
CA THR A 300 -3.56 7.05 -22.86
C THR A 300 -5.03 6.91 -22.46
N PRO A 301 -5.48 5.71 -22.06
CA PRO A 301 -6.86 5.50 -21.62
C PRO A 301 -7.13 6.25 -20.31
N THR A 302 -8.29 6.86 -20.20
CA THR A 302 -8.76 7.48 -18.97
C THR A 302 -9.49 6.47 -18.09
N MET A 303 -9.46 6.66 -16.76
CA MET A 303 -10.23 5.85 -15.82
C MET A 303 -11.73 6.13 -16.02
N LEU A 304 -12.50 5.14 -16.50
CA LEU A 304 -13.92 5.25 -16.78
C LEU A 304 -14.73 4.35 -15.84
N PRO A 305 -15.83 4.83 -15.26
CA PRO A 305 -16.74 3.99 -14.49
C PRO A 305 -17.40 2.95 -15.39
N LEU A 306 -17.48 1.72 -14.89
CA LEU A 306 -18.16 0.62 -15.59
C LEU A 306 -19.67 0.70 -15.31
N ARG A 307 -20.48 1.08 -16.31
CA ARG A 307 -21.92 1.37 -16.16
C ARG A 307 -22.79 0.13 -15.95
N ASP A 308 -22.32 -1.04 -16.36
CA ASP A 308 -23.15 -2.25 -16.42
C ASP A 308 -23.18 -3.08 -15.13
N VAL A 309 -22.42 -2.73 -14.12
CA VAL A 309 -22.17 -3.60 -12.95
C VAL A 309 -22.74 -3.05 -11.64
N GLY A 310 -23.31 -1.83 -11.62
CA GLY A 310 -23.93 -1.25 -10.40
C GLY A 310 -22.98 -1.08 -9.21
N SER A 311 -21.69 -1.21 -9.43
CA SER A 311 -20.62 -1.14 -8.42
C SER A 311 -19.70 0.05 -8.73
N ASP A 312 -19.01 0.56 -7.69
CA ASP A 312 -17.99 1.61 -7.79
C ASP A 312 -16.70 1.08 -8.48
N ARG A 313 -16.88 0.46 -9.68
CA ARG A 313 -15.78 -0.04 -10.49
C ARG A 313 -15.40 0.97 -11.57
N ALA A 314 -14.09 1.10 -11.79
CA ALA A 314 -13.57 1.87 -12.90
C ALA A 314 -12.36 1.18 -13.54
N VAL A 315 -12.17 1.38 -14.83
CA VAL A 315 -11.08 0.79 -15.61
C VAL A 315 -10.50 1.81 -16.60
N ALA A 316 -9.18 1.84 -16.72
CA ALA A 316 -8.44 2.64 -17.70
C ALA A 316 -8.07 1.76 -18.91
N CYS A 317 -9.05 1.47 -19.78
CA CYS A 317 -8.83 0.60 -20.93
C CYS A 317 -9.76 0.97 -22.10
N HIS A 318 -9.20 1.10 -23.29
CA HIS A 318 -9.96 1.41 -24.52
C HIS A 318 -10.97 0.34 -24.95
N LEU A 319 -10.91 -0.87 -24.38
CA LEU A 319 -11.97 -1.88 -24.60
C LEU A 319 -13.33 -1.48 -23.99
N TYR A 320 -13.34 -0.47 -23.12
CA TYR A 320 -14.53 0.00 -22.39
C TYR A 320 -14.82 1.50 -22.61
N SER A 321 -14.11 2.11 -23.58
CA SER A 321 -14.29 3.53 -23.97
C SER A 321 -15.40 3.71 -24.98
#